data_8f378035afa7ae26de1cfe80b761e30f
#
_entry.id   8f378035afa7ae26de1cfe80b761e30f
#
_cell.length_a   1.000
_cell.length_b   1.000
_cell.length_c   1.000
_cell.angle_alpha   90.00
_cell.angle_beta   90.00
_cell.angle_gamma   90.00
#
_symmetry.space_group_name_H-M   'P 1'
#
loop_
_entity.id
_entity.type
_entity.pdbx_description
1 polymer ?
#
loop_
_entity_poly.entity_id
_entity_poly.type
_entity_poly.pdbx_seq_one_letter_code
_entity_poly.pdbx_strand_id
1 'polypeptide(L)'
;VKGAVGLAIAAVGIAGWNLACVTLPVARALDQDPRNGPVQVVAYHRGLVLPDTLVVDVWGAQPPAGSLDVLRALMQAAAILDEHNYETVVLAYRGRPRFKLPGFYFQQLGHDYDRGEDTTNLVRTLPQNVRTLDGNAAFETWTGGMLGVQDRQMDDVQTFSRRWWMDGRRF
;
A
#
# COMPACT_ATOMS: atom_id res chain seq x y z
N VAL A 1 8.21 10.70 38.36
CA VAL A 1 9.37 10.88 37.47
C VAL A 1 9.82 9.56 36.85
N LYS A 2 9.96 8.45 37.63
CA LYS A 2 10.42 7.14 37.10
C LYS A 2 9.46 6.52 36.06
N GLY A 3 8.15 6.70 36.19
CA GLY A 3 7.15 6.21 35.25
C GLY A 3 7.17 6.92 33.89
N ALA A 4 7.39 8.23 33.87
CA ALA A 4 7.46 9.02 32.65
C ALA A 4 8.72 8.67 31.81
N VAL A 5 9.84 8.38 32.47
CA VAL A 5 11.10 7.97 31.81
C VAL A 5 10.94 6.59 31.18
N GLY A 6 10.29 5.64 31.87
CA GLY A 6 10.02 4.30 31.33
C GLY A 6 9.13 4.32 30.11
N LEU A 7 8.07 5.14 30.12
CA LEU A 7 7.18 5.34 28.96
C LEU A 7 7.89 5.96 27.75
N ALA A 8 8.78 6.94 27.99
CA ALA A 8 9.55 7.56 26.91
C ALA A 8 10.54 6.59 26.26
N ILE A 9 11.22 5.75 27.04
CA ILE A 9 12.13 4.73 26.52
C ILE A 9 11.38 3.68 25.70
N ALA A 10 10.21 3.22 26.17
CA ALA A 10 9.38 2.27 25.43
C ALA A 10 8.89 2.86 24.09
N ALA A 11 8.44 4.10 24.09
CA ALA A 11 7.99 4.77 22.87
C ALA A 11 9.11 4.93 21.83
N VAL A 12 10.33 5.29 22.27
CA VAL A 12 11.50 5.39 21.39
C VAL A 12 11.90 4.02 20.84
N GLY A 13 11.86 2.97 21.66
CA GLY A 13 12.17 1.60 21.22
C GLY A 13 11.18 1.09 20.15
N ILE A 14 9.89 1.33 20.34
CA ILE A 14 8.84 0.93 19.39
C ILE A 14 8.96 1.70 18.08
N ALA A 15 9.18 3.02 18.14
CA ALA A 15 9.37 3.85 16.95
C ALA A 15 10.65 3.42 16.17
N GLY A 16 11.74 3.14 16.89
CA GLY A 16 12.97 2.64 16.30
C GLY A 16 12.82 1.28 15.63
N TRP A 17 12.10 0.37 16.26
CA TRP A 17 11.80 -0.95 15.68
C TRP A 17 10.96 -0.83 14.40
N ASN A 18 9.89 -0.02 14.41
CA ASN A 18 9.06 0.23 13.25
C ASN A 18 9.87 0.80 12.08
N LEU A 19 10.71 1.79 12.38
CA LEU A 19 11.60 2.40 11.39
C LEU A 19 12.54 1.37 10.77
N ALA A 20 13.17 0.53 11.59
CA ALA A 20 14.17 -0.44 11.15
C ALA A 20 13.56 -1.61 10.36
N CYS A 21 12.39 -2.13 10.80
CA CYS A 21 11.80 -3.34 10.24
C CYS A 21 10.85 -3.10 9.06
N VAL A 22 10.27 -1.90 8.93
CA VAL A 22 9.28 -1.61 7.90
C VAL A 22 9.68 -0.41 7.06
N THR A 23 9.84 0.77 7.68
CA THR A 23 9.98 2.02 6.93
C THR A 23 11.28 2.06 6.12
N LEU A 24 12.42 1.73 6.72
CA LEU A 24 13.71 1.79 6.03
C LEU A 24 13.89 0.73 4.94
N PRO A 25 13.49 -0.55 5.14
CA PRO A 25 13.55 -1.54 4.05
C PRO A 25 12.75 -1.12 2.83
N VAL A 26 11.50 -0.68 3.04
CA VAL A 26 10.63 -0.21 1.94
C VAL A 26 11.22 1.04 1.26
N ALA A 27 11.62 2.04 2.03
CA ALA A 27 12.20 3.27 1.47
C ALA A 27 13.44 2.96 0.60
N ARG A 28 14.37 2.12 1.09
CA ARG A 28 15.56 1.72 0.34
C ARG A 28 15.22 0.99 -0.96
N ALA A 29 14.25 0.08 -0.91
CA ALA A 29 13.85 -0.66 -2.10
C ALA A 29 13.20 0.26 -3.16
N LEU A 30 12.35 1.20 -2.72
CA LEU A 30 11.74 2.17 -3.61
C LEU A 30 12.77 3.13 -4.22
N ASP A 31 13.77 3.56 -3.46
CA ASP A 31 14.84 4.45 -3.91
C ASP A 31 15.79 3.78 -4.94
N GLN A 32 15.89 2.45 -4.93
CA GLN A 32 16.69 1.69 -5.90
C GLN A 32 16.08 1.68 -7.31
N ASP A 33 14.78 1.91 -7.44
CA ASP A 33 14.12 2.00 -8.74
C ASP A 33 13.92 3.48 -9.14
N PRO A 34 14.70 4.00 -10.13
CA PRO A 34 14.61 5.40 -10.54
C PRO A 34 13.22 5.84 -11.00
N ARG A 35 12.38 4.88 -11.42
CA ARG A 35 11.00 5.16 -11.84
C ARG A 35 10.11 5.61 -10.68
N ASN A 36 10.51 5.34 -9.43
CA ASN A 36 9.79 5.76 -8.23
C ASN A 36 10.13 7.19 -7.79
N GLY A 37 11.16 7.83 -8.37
CA GLY A 37 11.59 9.18 -7.98
C GLY A 37 10.45 10.21 -7.83
N PRO A 38 9.42 10.22 -8.70
CA PRO A 38 8.29 11.12 -8.54
C PRO A 38 7.24 10.68 -7.50
N VAL A 39 7.36 9.48 -6.90
CA VAL A 39 6.37 8.91 -5.98
C VAL A 39 6.94 8.86 -4.56
N GLN A 40 6.19 9.38 -3.60
CA GLN A 40 6.54 9.34 -2.19
C GLN A 40 5.59 8.39 -1.45
N VAL A 41 6.09 7.22 -1.09
CA VAL A 41 5.35 6.21 -0.31
C VAL A 41 6.12 5.89 0.96
N VAL A 42 5.41 5.79 2.07
CA VAL A 42 5.96 5.41 3.37
C VAL A 42 5.15 4.23 3.91
N ALA A 43 5.82 3.22 4.42
CA ALA A 43 5.19 2.09 5.10
C ALA A 43 5.53 2.11 6.60
N TYR A 44 4.53 1.81 7.44
CA TYR A 44 4.70 1.76 8.89
C TYR A 44 3.57 0.95 9.56
N HIS A 45 3.82 0.42 10.77
CA HIS A 45 2.77 -0.21 11.57
C HIS A 45 1.79 0.83 12.09
N ARG A 46 0.49 0.51 12.10
CA ARG A 46 -0.55 1.42 12.58
C ARG A 46 -0.31 1.84 14.01
N GLY A 47 -0.31 3.15 14.25
CA GLY A 47 -0.02 3.73 15.57
C GLY A 47 1.38 3.42 16.09
N LEU A 48 2.29 2.93 15.23
CA LEU A 48 3.65 2.49 15.53
C LEU A 48 3.74 1.25 16.46
N VAL A 49 2.63 0.70 16.93
CA VAL A 49 2.58 -0.35 17.97
C VAL A 49 1.77 -1.59 17.58
N LEU A 50 0.95 -1.54 16.52
CA LEU A 50 0.12 -2.66 16.10
C LEU A 50 0.83 -3.41 14.95
N PRO A 51 1.57 -4.50 15.24
CA PRO A 51 2.36 -5.20 14.23
C PRO A 51 1.49 -5.88 13.17
N ASP A 52 0.24 -6.21 13.51
CA ASP A 52 -0.70 -6.91 12.63
C ASP A 52 -1.32 -6.00 11.55
N THR A 53 -1.16 -4.67 11.71
CA THR A 53 -1.73 -3.69 10.79
C THR A 53 -0.64 -2.82 10.18
N LEU A 54 -0.37 -3.05 8.89
CA LEU A 54 0.52 -2.22 8.09
C LEU A 54 -0.26 -1.02 7.53
N VAL A 55 0.38 0.12 7.44
CA VAL A 55 -0.10 1.29 6.69
C VAL A 55 0.85 1.54 5.53
N VAL A 56 0.33 1.57 4.31
CA VAL A 56 1.03 2.06 3.11
C VAL A 56 0.44 3.42 2.77
N ASP A 57 1.21 4.46 2.98
CA ASP A 57 0.77 5.86 2.93
C ASP A 57 1.44 6.59 1.76
N VAL A 58 0.64 7.05 0.80
CA VAL A 58 1.09 7.88 -0.31
C VAL A 58 1.12 9.34 0.17
N TRP A 59 2.30 9.95 0.20
CA TRP A 59 2.47 11.35 0.59
C TRP A 59 2.47 12.29 -0.60
N GLY A 60 2.88 11.80 -1.77
CA GLY A 60 2.89 12.58 -2.99
C GLY A 60 3.17 11.73 -4.23
N ALA A 61 2.69 12.23 -5.35
CA ALA A 61 3.06 11.77 -6.68
C ALA A 61 3.14 13.00 -7.58
N GLN A 62 4.34 13.34 -8.02
CA GLN A 62 4.59 14.52 -8.86
C GLN A 62 4.53 14.13 -10.34
N PRO A 63 4.07 15.00 -11.23
CA PRO A 63 4.15 14.73 -12.66
C PRO A 63 5.60 14.40 -13.07
N PRO A 64 5.83 13.39 -13.94
CA PRO A 64 4.84 12.68 -14.74
C PRO A 64 4.19 11.44 -14.08
N ALA A 65 4.35 11.21 -12.77
CA ALA A 65 3.83 10.02 -12.11
C ALA A 65 2.31 9.86 -12.28
N GLY A 66 1.92 8.67 -12.70
CA GLY A 66 0.55 8.24 -12.89
C GLY A 66 0.10 7.14 -11.92
N SER A 67 -1.07 6.57 -12.18
CA SER A 67 -1.63 5.48 -11.38
C SER A 67 -0.70 4.27 -11.33
N LEU A 68 -0.08 3.91 -12.45
CA LEU A 68 0.79 2.74 -12.54
C LEU A 68 2.06 2.89 -11.69
N ASP A 69 2.58 4.11 -11.53
CA ASP A 69 3.78 4.34 -10.73
C ASP A 69 3.51 4.15 -9.23
N VAL A 70 2.36 4.63 -8.75
CA VAL A 70 1.93 4.42 -7.35
C VAL A 70 1.62 2.95 -7.09
N LEU A 71 0.96 2.27 -8.03
CA LEU A 71 0.64 0.84 -7.90
C LEU A 71 1.91 -0.02 -7.95
N ARG A 72 2.90 0.32 -8.79
CA ARG A 72 4.22 -0.31 -8.78
C ARG A 72 4.90 -0.16 -7.43
N ALA A 73 4.91 1.05 -6.85
CA ALA A 73 5.49 1.27 -5.52
C ALA A 73 4.77 0.45 -4.44
N LEU A 74 3.44 0.27 -4.53
CA LEU A 74 2.68 -0.62 -3.65
C LEU A 74 3.13 -2.08 -3.79
N MET A 75 3.28 -2.58 -5.02
CA MET A 75 3.73 -3.95 -5.29
C MET A 75 5.16 -4.19 -4.81
N GLN A 76 6.05 -3.23 -5.01
CA GLN A 76 7.42 -3.30 -4.50
C GLN A 76 7.45 -3.30 -2.96
N ALA A 77 6.63 -2.46 -2.32
CA ALA A 77 6.51 -2.49 -0.86
C ALA A 77 5.97 -3.84 -0.37
N ALA A 78 5.02 -4.45 -1.11
CA ALA A 78 4.50 -5.77 -0.81
C ALA A 78 5.58 -6.86 -0.93
N ALA A 79 6.40 -6.82 -1.98
CA ALA A 79 7.50 -7.76 -2.20
C ALA A 79 8.57 -7.70 -1.09
N ILE A 80 8.86 -6.51 -0.58
CA ILE A 80 9.84 -6.34 0.52
C ILE A 80 9.30 -6.82 1.87
N LEU A 81 7.98 -6.80 2.04
CA LEU A 81 7.33 -7.10 3.32
C LEU A 81 6.55 -8.44 3.28
N ASP A 82 6.76 -9.27 2.27
CA ASP A 82 6.02 -10.51 2.04
C ASP A 82 6.25 -11.59 3.10
N GLU A 83 7.39 -11.56 3.80
CA GLU A 83 7.68 -12.46 4.93
C GLU A 83 6.89 -12.09 6.20
N HIS A 84 6.24 -10.91 6.24
CA HIS A 84 5.50 -10.44 7.40
C HIS A 84 4.02 -10.82 7.30
N ASN A 85 3.49 -11.47 8.34
CA ASN A 85 2.07 -11.83 8.40
C ASN A 85 1.24 -10.66 8.93
N TYR A 86 0.76 -9.81 8.04
CA TYR A 86 -0.21 -8.77 8.39
C TYR A 86 -1.63 -9.32 8.33
N GLU A 87 -2.49 -8.93 9.26
CA GLU A 87 -3.93 -9.19 9.18
C GLU A 87 -4.57 -8.23 8.16
N THR A 88 -4.19 -6.97 8.24
CA THR A 88 -4.75 -5.90 7.42
C THR A 88 -3.68 -4.92 6.97
N VAL A 89 -3.75 -4.51 5.71
CA VAL A 89 -2.97 -3.39 5.16
C VAL A 89 -3.90 -2.22 4.88
N VAL A 90 -3.63 -1.08 5.50
CA VAL A 90 -4.37 0.17 5.31
C VAL A 90 -3.69 0.97 4.21
N LEU A 91 -4.42 1.31 3.17
CA LEU A 91 -3.99 2.23 2.12
C LEU A 91 -4.39 3.64 2.54
N ALA A 92 -3.41 4.50 2.79
CA ALA A 92 -3.60 5.86 3.26
C ALA A 92 -3.11 6.89 2.23
N TYR A 93 -3.58 8.11 2.37
CA TYR A 93 -3.06 9.28 1.66
C TYR A 93 -2.85 10.41 2.65
N ARG A 94 -1.59 10.85 2.82
CA ARG A 94 -1.17 11.90 3.77
C ARG A 94 -1.73 11.65 5.18
N GLY A 95 -1.51 10.47 5.71
CA GLY A 95 -1.95 10.03 7.03
C GLY A 95 -3.46 9.72 7.15
N ARG A 96 -4.25 9.87 6.09
CA ARG A 96 -5.69 9.62 6.10
C ARG A 96 -5.99 8.26 5.47
N PRO A 97 -6.51 7.28 6.22
CA PRO A 97 -6.95 6.00 5.68
C PRO A 97 -8.00 6.19 4.58
N ARG A 98 -7.88 5.43 3.51
CA ARG A 98 -8.81 5.45 2.37
C ARG A 98 -9.44 4.10 2.11
N PHE A 99 -8.61 3.06 2.15
CA PHE A 99 -8.99 1.69 1.85
C PHE A 99 -8.24 0.70 2.74
N LYS A 100 -8.62 -0.57 2.65
CA LYS A 100 -7.92 -1.69 3.25
C LYS A 100 -7.66 -2.77 2.20
N LEU A 101 -6.59 -3.54 2.39
CA LEU A 101 -6.33 -4.81 1.73
C LEU A 101 -6.23 -5.91 2.79
N PRO A 102 -6.76 -7.12 2.52
CA PRO A 102 -6.45 -8.28 3.34
C PRO A 102 -4.94 -8.54 3.35
N GLY A 103 -4.37 -8.84 4.51
CA GLY A 103 -2.92 -9.05 4.62
C GLY A 103 -2.43 -10.21 3.75
N PHE A 104 -3.18 -11.31 3.68
CA PHE A 104 -2.84 -12.45 2.81
C PHE A 104 -2.78 -12.04 1.32
N TYR A 105 -3.66 -11.16 0.87
CA TYR A 105 -3.63 -10.67 -0.50
C TYR A 105 -2.43 -9.76 -0.77
N PHE A 106 -2.08 -8.91 0.20
CA PHE A 106 -0.88 -8.07 0.11
C PHE A 106 0.39 -8.92 0.01
N GLN A 107 0.49 -9.98 0.80
CA GLN A 107 1.59 -10.94 0.75
C GLN A 107 1.64 -11.66 -0.61
N GLN A 108 0.49 -12.16 -1.09
CA GLN A 108 0.41 -12.77 -2.42
C GLN A 108 0.83 -11.81 -3.53
N LEU A 109 0.38 -10.56 -3.48
CA LEU A 109 0.74 -9.50 -4.43
C LEU A 109 2.26 -9.27 -4.49
N GLY A 110 2.92 -9.29 -3.32
CA GLY A 110 4.37 -9.20 -3.21
C GLY A 110 5.09 -10.38 -3.86
N HIS A 111 4.68 -11.59 -3.53
CA HIS A 111 5.22 -12.82 -4.12
C HIS A 111 5.05 -12.88 -5.65
N ASP A 112 3.87 -12.53 -6.16
CA ASP A 112 3.57 -12.58 -7.59
C ASP A 112 4.41 -11.54 -8.33
N TYR A 113 4.59 -10.35 -7.75
CA TYR A 113 5.43 -9.30 -8.30
C TYR A 113 6.92 -9.70 -8.34
N ASP A 114 7.44 -10.30 -7.26
CA ASP A 114 8.85 -10.74 -7.16
C ASP A 114 9.16 -11.88 -8.13
N ARG A 115 8.20 -12.77 -8.40
CA ARG A 115 8.33 -13.84 -9.40
C ARG A 115 8.26 -13.36 -10.85
N GLY A 116 8.00 -12.08 -11.08
CA GLY A 116 7.86 -11.51 -12.41
C GLY A 116 6.54 -11.86 -13.11
N GLU A 117 5.48 -12.11 -12.35
CA GLU A 117 4.14 -12.29 -12.91
C GLU A 117 3.71 -11.05 -13.71
N ASP A 118 2.77 -11.25 -14.64
CA ASP A 118 2.30 -10.15 -15.49
C ASP A 118 1.76 -8.98 -14.66
N THR A 119 2.57 -7.94 -14.55
CA THR A 119 2.27 -6.73 -13.80
C THR A 119 0.95 -6.08 -14.26
N THR A 120 0.61 -6.19 -15.56
CA THR A 120 -0.66 -5.66 -16.06
C THR A 120 -1.84 -6.41 -15.45
N ASN A 121 -1.71 -7.73 -15.31
CA ASN A 121 -2.73 -8.55 -14.67
C ASN A 121 -2.84 -8.24 -13.18
N LEU A 122 -1.71 -8.11 -12.47
CA LEU A 122 -1.69 -7.73 -11.05
C LEU A 122 -2.38 -6.39 -10.80
N VAL A 123 -2.04 -5.37 -11.59
CA VAL A 123 -2.67 -4.04 -11.51
C VAL A 123 -4.17 -4.12 -11.76
N ARG A 124 -4.58 -4.83 -12.81
CA ARG A 124 -5.98 -4.89 -13.24
C ARG A 124 -6.88 -5.61 -12.22
N THR A 125 -6.37 -6.64 -11.55
CA THR A 125 -7.14 -7.43 -10.58
C THR A 125 -7.09 -6.88 -9.16
N LEU A 126 -6.17 -5.96 -8.85
CA LEU A 126 -6.00 -5.40 -7.52
C LEU A 126 -7.28 -4.76 -6.94
N PRO A 127 -8.06 -3.95 -7.68
CA PRO A 127 -9.26 -3.30 -7.11
C PRO A 127 -10.29 -4.28 -6.56
N GLN A 128 -10.41 -5.49 -7.13
CA GLN A 128 -11.36 -6.51 -6.67
C GLN A 128 -11.07 -7.00 -5.24
N ASN A 129 -9.83 -6.84 -4.78
CA ASN A 129 -9.39 -7.20 -3.43
C ASN A 129 -9.39 -6.02 -2.46
N VAL A 130 -9.67 -4.81 -2.95
CA VAL A 130 -9.75 -3.60 -2.12
C VAL A 130 -11.04 -3.60 -1.31
N ARG A 131 -10.92 -3.22 -0.03
CA ARG A 131 -12.04 -3.09 0.90
C ARG A 131 -12.20 -1.62 1.30
N THR A 132 -13.43 -1.23 1.60
CA THR A 132 -13.72 0.02 2.30
C THR A 132 -13.17 -0.03 3.72
N LEU A 133 -13.16 1.10 4.44
CA LEU A 133 -12.72 1.14 5.83
C LEU A 133 -13.62 0.30 6.75
N ASP A 134 -14.88 0.08 6.37
CA ASP A 134 -15.85 -0.76 7.09
C ASP A 134 -15.70 -2.26 6.75
N GLY A 135 -14.77 -2.62 5.84
CA GLY A 135 -14.48 -4.00 5.48
C GLY A 135 -15.28 -4.57 4.30
N ASN A 136 -16.21 -3.80 3.72
CA ASN A 136 -16.98 -4.22 2.56
C ASN A 136 -16.12 -4.18 1.28
N ALA A 137 -16.50 -4.94 0.23
CA ALA A 137 -15.87 -4.83 -1.07
C ALA A 137 -16.01 -3.40 -1.60
N ALA A 138 -14.90 -2.80 -2.03
CA ALA A 138 -14.90 -1.43 -2.57
C ALA A 138 -15.20 -1.39 -4.07
N PHE A 139 -14.99 -2.51 -4.76
CA PHE A 139 -15.19 -2.72 -6.19
C PHE A 139 -15.84 -4.08 -6.43
N GLU A 140 -16.51 -4.23 -7.57
CA GLU A 140 -17.14 -5.48 -7.97
C GLU A 140 -16.10 -6.48 -8.51
N THR A 141 -16.45 -7.77 -8.47
CA THR A 141 -15.72 -8.81 -9.17
C THR A 141 -16.39 -9.06 -10.52
N TRP A 142 -15.69 -8.72 -11.59
CA TRP A 142 -16.23 -8.83 -12.94
C TRP A 142 -16.12 -10.27 -13.47
N THR A 143 -17.21 -10.76 -14.05
CA THR A 143 -17.32 -12.04 -14.74
C THR A 143 -17.91 -11.84 -16.12
N GLY A 144 -17.56 -12.66 -17.10
CA GLY A 144 -18.09 -12.59 -18.47
C GLY A 144 -17.04 -12.68 -19.55
N GLY A 145 -17.32 -12.12 -20.72
CA GLY A 145 -16.40 -12.14 -21.86
C GLY A 145 -15.13 -11.32 -21.59
N MET A 146 -13.98 -11.86 -22.02
CA MET A 146 -12.64 -11.36 -21.64
C MET A 146 -12.44 -9.86 -21.91
N LEU A 147 -12.82 -9.36 -23.08
CA LEU A 147 -12.62 -7.94 -23.43
C LEU A 147 -13.42 -6.98 -22.54
N GLY A 148 -14.71 -7.26 -22.33
CA GLY A 148 -15.57 -6.41 -21.50
C GLY A 148 -15.18 -6.41 -20.02
N VAL A 149 -14.61 -7.52 -19.52
CA VAL A 149 -14.08 -7.61 -18.16
C VAL A 149 -12.82 -6.77 -18.00
N GLN A 150 -11.92 -6.82 -18.97
CA GLN A 150 -10.66 -6.05 -18.93
C GLN A 150 -10.89 -4.55 -18.91
N ASP A 151 -11.81 -4.05 -19.74
CA ASP A 151 -12.13 -2.61 -19.77
C ASP A 151 -12.68 -2.14 -18.42
N ARG A 152 -13.63 -2.88 -17.84
CA ARG A 152 -14.19 -2.56 -16.51
C ARG A 152 -13.15 -2.60 -15.40
N GLN A 153 -12.25 -3.60 -15.43
CA GLN A 153 -11.15 -3.69 -14.47
C GLN A 153 -10.21 -2.48 -14.56
N MET A 154 -9.93 -1.98 -15.78
CA MET A 154 -9.10 -0.78 -15.97
C MET A 154 -9.81 0.49 -15.49
N ASP A 155 -11.13 0.60 -15.68
CA ASP A 155 -11.93 1.69 -15.12
C ASP A 155 -11.90 1.67 -13.58
N ASP A 156 -11.95 0.48 -12.98
CA ASP A 156 -11.83 0.30 -11.54
C ASP A 156 -10.44 0.72 -11.04
N VAL A 157 -9.36 0.38 -11.76
CA VAL A 157 -7.99 0.85 -11.45
C VAL A 157 -7.91 2.37 -11.43
N GLN A 158 -8.49 3.04 -12.42
CA GLN A 158 -8.51 4.50 -12.47
C GLN A 158 -9.34 5.10 -11.34
N THR A 159 -10.51 4.51 -11.05
CA THR A 159 -11.40 4.95 -9.97
C THR A 159 -10.77 4.73 -8.61
N PHE A 160 -10.13 3.58 -8.40
CA PHE A 160 -9.36 3.28 -7.21
C PHE A 160 -8.24 4.31 -6.98
N SER A 161 -7.42 4.56 -7.99
CA SER A 161 -6.33 5.53 -7.92
C SER A 161 -6.83 6.94 -7.59
N ARG A 162 -7.92 7.39 -8.24
CA ARG A 162 -8.54 8.69 -7.93
C ARG A 162 -8.98 8.76 -6.47
N ARG A 163 -9.73 7.78 -5.98
CA ARG A 163 -10.27 7.77 -4.62
C ARG A 163 -9.19 7.56 -3.56
N TRP A 164 -8.11 6.86 -3.88
CA TRP A 164 -7.03 6.63 -2.94
C TRP A 164 -6.18 7.88 -2.74
N TRP A 165 -5.60 8.44 -3.79
CA TRP A 165 -4.57 9.48 -3.67
C TRP A 165 -4.75 10.71 -4.58
N MET A 166 -5.50 10.66 -5.70
CA MET A 166 -5.62 11.78 -6.61
C MET A 166 -6.61 12.84 -6.14
N ASP A 167 -7.79 12.45 -5.62
CA ASP A 167 -8.83 13.39 -5.16
C ASP A 167 -8.40 14.20 -3.93
N GLY A 168 -7.41 13.73 -3.20
CA GLY A 168 -6.80 14.46 -2.10
C GLY A 168 -5.83 15.56 -2.54
N ARG A 169 -5.56 15.71 -3.84
CA ARG A 169 -4.69 16.76 -4.41
C ARG A 169 -5.40 18.10 -4.68
N ARG A 170 -6.72 18.17 -4.49
CA ARG A 170 -7.43 19.46 -4.61
C ARG A 170 -7.03 20.32 -3.43
N PHE A 171 -6.26 21.35 -3.75
CA PHE A 171 -5.81 22.42 -2.88
C PHE A 171 -6.96 23.32 -2.49
#